data_dfdff7c35ca363f47e4003f0dd3e47a6
#
_entry.id   dfdff7c35ca363f47e4003f0dd3e47a6
#
_cell.length_a   1.000
_cell.length_b   1.000
_cell.length_c   1.000
_cell.angle_alpha   90.00
_cell.angle_beta   90.00
_cell.angle_gamma   90.00
#
_symmetry.space_group_name_H-M   'P 1'
#
loop_
_entity.id
_entity.type
_entity.pdbx_description
1 polymer ?
#
loop_
_entity_poly.entity_id
_entity_poly.type
_entity_poly.pdbx_seq_one_letter_code
_entity_poly.pdbx_strand_id
1 'polypeptide(L)'
;IAMGSASLWALTGLDKIGTYRGSVMKCSDGLLEQDCKVVPTYSPSAVVRNFEFRPVVVADLIKAKEESLQKELIRDERSLYLEPSLQDLKDFEDKFITEGNKDEPLAFDIETANGEITCIGFAPNKNTALVVPFIKKDGEYYWKYQDELKAWQWVKRILENANITKVAQNQTYDVSWLSFKKNIKVTGVTHDTMHAHHAYQPEMQKGLGFLGSLYTNESAWKTLAKFSHSTKADE
;
A
#
# COMPACT_ATOMS: atom_id res chain seq x y z
N ILE A 1 -11.60 -21.44 2.88
CA ILE A 1 -12.21 -20.15 3.23
C ILE A 1 -12.44 -20.12 4.73
N ALA A 2 -11.95 -19.07 5.43
CA ALA A 2 -12.16 -18.85 6.85
C ALA A 2 -13.28 -17.81 7.07
N MET A 3 -14.46 -18.29 7.48
CA MET A 3 -15.62 -17.43 7.69
C MET A 3 -15.74 -16.98 9.15
N GLY A 4 -15.34 -15.74 9.42
CA GLY A 4 -15.36 -15.11 10.75
C GLY A 4 -14.09 -15.33 11.57
N SER A 5 -13.99 -14.62 12.71
CA SER A 5 -12.77 -14.58 13.53
C SER A 5 -12.37 -15.93 14.10
N ALA A 6 -13.32 -16.77 14.51
CA ALA A 6 -13.02 -18.09 15.08
C ALA A 6 -12.34 -19.00 14.03
N SER A 7 -12.87 -19.03 12.80
CA SER A 7 -12.29 -19.81 11.70
C SER A 7 -10.93 -19.27 11.26
N LEU A 8 -10.77 -17.95 11.24
CA LEU A 8 -9.49 -17.29 10.96
C LEU A 8 -8.46 -17.70 12.00
N TRP A 9 -8.80 -17.57 13.29
CA TRP A 9 -7.90 -17.95 14.39
C TRP A 9 -7.51 -19.43 14.33
N ALA A 10 -8.48 -20.31 14.11
CA ALA A 10 -8.24 -21.76 14.06
C ALA A 10 -7.26 -22.14 12.93
N LEU A 11 -7.29 -21.42 11.79
CA LEU A 11 -6.46 -21.76 10.62
C LEU A 11 -5.13 -20.99 10.57
N THR A 12 -5.03 -19.84 11.23
CA THR A 12 -3.87 -18.93 11.06
C THR A 12 -3.31 -18.36 12.36
N GLY A 13 -3.97 -18.57 13.50
CA GLY A 13 -3.64 -17.92 14.77
C GLY A 13 -4.00 -16.43 14.85
N LEU A 14 -4.60 -15.86 13.81
CA LEU A 14 -4.96 -14.44 13.71
C LEU A 14 -6.43 -14.25 14.11
N ASP A 15 -6.78 -13.17 14.81
CA ASP A 15 -8.12 -12.95 15.39
C ASP A 15 -8.93 -11.81 14.78
N LYS A 16 -8.31 -10.88 14.06
CA LYS A 16 -8.94 -9.64 13.56
C LYS A 16 -9.48 -9.80 12.14
N ILE A 17 -10.67 -10.40 12.00
CA ILE A 17 -11.28 -10.65 10.69
C ILE A 17 -11.38 -9.39 9.83
N GLY A 18 -11.75 -8.24 10.39
CA GLY A 18 -11.86 -6.97 9.64
C GLY A 18 -10.51 -6.49 9.07
N THR A 19 -9.41 -6.89 9.66
CA THR A 19 -8.05 -6.58 9.19
C THR A 19 -7.60 -7.52 8.08
N TYR A 20 -7.87 -8.83 8.24
CA TYR A 20 -7.30 -9.87 7.40
C TYR A 20 -8.24 -10.38 6.30
N ARG A 21 -9.54 -10.00 6.31
CA ARG A 21 -10.47 -10.42 5.28
C ARG A 21 -9.97 -10.04 3.87
N GLY A 22 -10.22 -10.89 2.92
CA GLY A 22 -9.80 -10.71 1.54
C GLY A 22 -8.29 -10.87 1.27
N SER A 23 -7.48 -11.11 2.30
CA SER A 23 -6.07 -11.50 2.13
C SER A 23 -5.96 -12.94 1.70
N VAL A 24 -4.95 -13.26 0.89
CA VAL A 24 -4.57 -14.64 0.60
C VAL A 24 -3.34 -14.99 1.44
N MET A 25 -3.45 -15.97 2.32
CA MET A 25 -2.39 -16.35 3.25
C MET A 25 -2.24 -17.87 3.35
N LYS A 26 -1.14 -18.33 3.93
CA LYS A 26 -0.95 -19.74 4.25
C LYS A 26 -1.64 -20.10 5.56
N CYS A 27 -2.07 -21.36 5.67
CA CYS A 27 -2.45 -21.96 6.94
C CYS A 27 -1.24 -22.01 7.89
N SER A 28 -1.48 -22.03 9.20
CA SER A 28 -0.41 -22.23 10.18
C SER A 28 0.25 -23.59 9.99
N ASP A 29 1.58 -23.62 10.12
CA ASP A 29 2.37 -24.84 9.95
C ASP A 29 1.90 -25.95 10.91
N GLY A 30 1.77 -27.16 10.36
CA GLY A 30 1.40 -28.35 11.13
C GLY A 30 -0.09 -28.51 11.48
N LEU A 31 -0.95 -27.55 11.11
CA LEU A 31 -2.38 -27.63 11.41
C LEU A 31 -3.14 -28.57 10.45
N LEU A 32 -2.69 -28.65 9.21
CA LEU A 32 -3.21 -29.56 8.18
C LEU A 32 -2.05 -30.35 7.57
N GLU A 33 -2.34 -31.57 7.11
CA GLU A 33 -1.34 -32.44 6.47
C GLU A 33 -0.76 -31.86 5.18
N GLN A 34 -1.39 -30.86 4.61
CA GLN A 34 -0.97 -30.19 3.39
C GLN A 34 -0.98 -28.67 3.57
N ASP A 35 0.04 -28.01 3.01
CA ASP A 35 0.04 -26.56 2.82
C ASP A 35 -1.23 -26.12 2.09
N CYS A 36 -2.06 -25.31 2.74
CA CYS A 36 -3.25 -24.76 2.11
C CYS A 36 -3.29 -23.24 2.17
N LYS A 37 -3.94 -22.65 1.19
CA LYS A 37 -4.25 -21.22 1.18
C LYS A 37 -5.51 -20.96 2.00
N VAL A 38 -5.50 -19.86 2.75
CA VAL A 38 -6.63 -19.39 3.54
C VAL A 38 -7.05 -18.03 3.02
N VAL A 39 -8.32 -17.88 2.67
CA VAL A 39 -8.95 -16.59 2.34
C VAL A 39 -9.99 -16.30 3.41
N PRO A 40 -9.72 -15.36 4.33
CA PRO A 40 -10.66 -14.96 5.36
C PRO A 40 -11.77 -14.08 4.81
N THR A 41 -12.97 -14.23 5.34
CA THR A 41 -14.10 -13.33 5.04
C THR A 41 -15.04 -13.23 6.25
N TYR A 42 -15.98 -12.27 6.21
CA TYR A 42 -17.00 -12.17 7.25
C TYR A 42 -17.90 -13.40 7.29
N SER A 43 -18.39 -13.74 8.49
CA SER A 43 -19.35 -14.83 8.64
C SER A 43 -20.72 -14.45 8.07
N PRO A 44 -21.54 -15.42 7.62
CA PRO A 44 -22.92 -15.16 7.20
C PRO A 44 -23.74 -14.41 8.26
N SER A 45 -23.55 -14.73 9.53
CA SER A 45 -24.22 -14.05 10.64
C SER A 45 -23.81 -12.56 10.77
N ALA A 46 -22.58 -12.20 10.39
CA ALA A 46 -22.17 -10.81 10.35
C ALA A 46 -22.85 -10.06 9.20
N VAL A 47 -23.03 -10.70 8.05
CA VAL A 47 -23.77 -10.12 6.89
C VAL A 47 -25.24 -9.91 7.24
N VAL A 48 -25.88 -10.84 7.97
CA VAL A 48 -27.28 -10.65 8.41
C VAL A 48 -27.43 -9.45 9.34
N ARG A 49 -26.45 -9.21 10.22
CA ARG A 49 -26.46 -8.05 11.13
C ARG A 49 -26.09 -6.74 10.45
N ASN A 50 -25.20 -6.78 9.46
CA ASN A 50 -24.79 -5.62 8.67
C ASN A 50 -24.72 -6.00 7.18
N PHE A 51 -25.77 -5.65 6.45
CA PHE A 51 -25.93 -6.03 5.06
C PHE A 51 -24.89 -5.38 4.12
N GLU A 52 -24.26 -4.28 4.53
CA GLU A 52 -23.15 -3.63 3.81
C GLU A 52 -21.96 -4.58 3.61
N PHE A 53 -21.80 -5.61 4.45
CA PHE A 53 -20.76 -6.62 4.27
C PHE A 53 -21.01 -7.59 3.12
N ARG A 54 -22.24 -7.65 2.59
CA ARG A 54 -22.59 -8.60 1.51
C ARG A 54 -21.70 -8.46 0.27
N PRO A 55 -21.52 -7.28 -0.35
CA PRO A 55 -20.66 -7.16 -1.53
C PRO A 55 -19.21 -7.49 -1.23
N VAL A 56 -18.73 -7.18 -0.01
CA VAL A 56 -17.38 -7.53 0.44
C VAL A 56 -17.18 -9.05 0.50
N VAL A 57 -18.13 -9.77 1.11
CA VAL A 57 -18.09 -11.24 1.19
C VAL A 57 -18.15 -11.87 -0.21
N VAL A 58 -18.98 -11.32 -1.10
CA VAL A 58 -19.04 -11.80 -2.49
C VAL A 58 -17.69 -11.64 -3.19
N ALA A 59 -17.03 -10.49 -3.04
CA ALA A 59 -15.69 -10.27 -3.61
C ALA A 59 -14.65 -11.24 -3.02
N ASP A 60 -14.68 -11.48 -1.71
CA ASP A 60 -13.77 -12.43 -1.05
C ASP A 60 -14.01 -13.87 -1.54
N LEU A 61 -15.28 -14.26 -1.77
CA LEU A 61 -15.61 -15.59 -2.29
C LEU A 61 -15.18 -15.76 -3.74
N ILE A 62 -15.31 -14.72 -4.58
CA ILE A 62 -14.80 -14.72 -5.96
C ILE A 62 -13.29 -14.92 -5.93
N LYS A 63 -12.57 -14.13 -5.13
CA LYS A 63 -11.12 -14.27 -4.95
C LYS A 63 -10.74 -15.68 -4.47
N ALA A 64 -11.46 -16.23 -3.49
CA ALA A 64 -11.20 -17.58 -3.00
C ALA A 64 -11.42 -18.65 -4.09
N LYS A 65 -12.41 -18.45 -4.97
CA LYS A 65 -12.65 -19.32 -6.13
C LYS A 65 -11.47 -19.25 -7.11
N GLU A 66 -11.02 -18.04 -7.46
CA GLU A 66 -9.87 -17.85 -8.35
C GLU A 66 -8.60 -18.47 -7.77
N GLU A 67 -8.32 -18.23 -6.48
CA GLU A 67 -7.18 -18.81 -5.78
C GLU A 67 -7.24 -20.34 -5.65
N SER A 68 -8.43 -20.94 -5.71
CA SER A 68 -8.56 -22.40 -5.67
C SER A 68 -8.11 -23.11 -6.95
N LEU A 69 -7.96 -22.38 -8.05
CA LEU A 69 -7.51 -22.92 -9.34
C LEU A 69 -6.02 -23.28 -9.35
N GLN A 70 -5.25 -22.78 -8.40
CA GLN A 70 -3.82 -23.06 -8.25
C GLN A 70 -3.50 -23.42 -6.80
N LYS A 71 -2.60 -24.39 -6.59
CA LYS A 71 -2.24 -24.87 -5.24
C LYS A 71 -1.32 -23.87 -4.52
N GLU A 72 -0.35 -23.32 -5.23
CA GLU A 72 0.69 -22.48 -4.65
C GLU A 72 0.24 -21.03 -4.44
N LEU A 73 0.74 -20.41 -3.38
CA LEU A 73 0.61 -18.97 -3.19
C LEU A 73 1.69 -18.27 -4.00
N ILE A 74 1.31 -17.79 -5.18
CA ILE A 74 2.19 -17.04 -6.06
C ILE A 74 2.12 -15.56 -5.66
N ARG A 75 3.29 -14.95 -5.46
CA ARG A 75 3.43 -13.50 -5.26
C ARG A 75 4.40 -12.96 -6.29
N ASP A 76 4.05 -11.82 -6.85
CA ASP A 76 4.94 -11.13 -7.80
C ASP A 76 6.24 -10.74 -7.09
N GLU A 77 7.37 -10.96 -7.75
CA GLU A 77 8.64 -10.43 -7.31
C GLU A 77 8.63 -8.90 -7.40
N ARG A 78 9.24 -8.24 -6.42
CA ARG A 78 9.27 -6.78 -6.31
C ARG A 78 10.69 -6.27 -6.19
N SER A 79 10.96 -5.19 -6.92
CA SER A 79 12.19 -4.43 -6.81
C SER A 79 11.95 -3.18 -5.97
N LEU A 80 12.55 -3.15 -4.77
CA LEU A 80 12.39 -2.04 -3.84
C LEU A 80 13.72 -1.31 -3.67
N TYR A 81 13.75 -0.03 -3.99
CA TYR A 81 14.89 0.88 -3.82
C TYR A 81 14.65 1.70 -2.54
N LEU A 82 15.17 1.25 -1.39
CA LEU A 82 14.86 1.83 -0.08
C LEU A 82 15.89 2.85 0.42
N GLU A 83 17.15 2.71 -0.01
CA GLU A 83 18.25 3.58 0.41
C GLU A 83 19.03 4.09 -0.82
N PRO A 84 18.37 4.89 -1.68
CA PRO A 84 18.97 5.32 -2.93
C PRO A 84 20.07 6.36 -2.72
N SER A 85 21.08 6.31 -3.57
CA SER A 85 21.99 7.43 -3.83
C SER A 85 21.36 8.42 -4.82
N LEU A 86 21.94 9.59 -5.00
CA LEU A 86 21.50 10.55 -6.03
C LEU A 86 21.61 9.97 -7.46
N GLN A 87 22.56 9.06 -7.68
CA GLN A 87 22.68 8.37 -8.96
C GLN A 87 21.54 7.40 -9.17
N ASP A 88 21.15 6.66 -8.11
CA ASP A 88 20.00 5.74 -8.18
C ASP A 88 18.68 6.46 -8.48
N LEU A 89 18.49 7.69 -7.96
CA LEU A 89 17.33 8.53 -8.31
C LEU A 89 17.28 8.82 -9.81
N LYS A 90 18.42 9.17 -10.39
CA LYS A 90 18.52 9.45 -11.82
C LYS A 90 18.29 8.19 -12.65
N ASP A 91 18.93 7.09 -12.32
CA ASP A 91 18.80 5.83 -13.03
C ASP A 91 17.36 5.29 -12.96
N PHE A 92 16.69 5.50 -11.82
CA PHE A 92 15.28 5.16 -11.65
C PHE A 92 14.38 6.02 -12.54
N GLU A 93 14.63 7.34 -12.61
CA GLU A 93 13.90 8.25 -13.49
C GLU A 93 14.06 7.85 -14.96
N ASP A 94 15.29 7.66 -15.40
CA ASP A 94 15.59 7.32 -16.78
C ASP A 94 14.90 5.99 -17.18
N LYS A 95 15.07 4.95 -16.35
CA LYS A 95 14.57 3.60 -16.64
C LYS A 95 13.06 3.45 -16.52
N PHE A 96 12.45 4.02 -15.50
CA PHE A 96 11.06 3.69 -15.14
C PHE A 96 10.07 4.82 -15.39
N ILE A 97 10.53 6.07 -15.44
CA ILE A 97 9.66 7.23 -15.63
C ILE A 97 9.76 7.76 -17.05
N THR A 98 10.99 7.89 -17.56
CA THR A 98 11.22 8.45 -18.90
C THR A 98 11.06 7.43 -20.01
N GLU A 99 11.66 6.23 -19.84
CA GLU A 99 11.64 5.13 -20.82
C GLU A 99 10.56 4.09 -20.54
N GLY A 100 10.01 4.09 -19.29
CA GLY A 100 9.01 3.14 -18.84
C GLY A 100 7.65 3.30 -19.53
N ASN A 101 6.66 2.55 -19.05
CA ASN A 101 5.30 2.60 -19.58
C ASN A 101 4.64 3.95 -19.26
N LYS A 102 4.54 4.81 -20.26
CA LYS A 102 3.95 6.16 -20.13
C LYS A 102 2.43 6.15 -19.93
N ASP A 103 1.80 5.01 -20.17
CA ASP A 103 0.34 4.85 -20.00
C ASP A 103 -0.02 4.47 -18.55
N GLU A 104 0.96 4.03 -17.74
CA GLU A 104 0.75 3.75 -16.32
C GLU A 104 1.00 5.01 -15.48
N PRO A 105 0.07 5.38 -14.57
CA PRO A 105 0.30 6.51 -13.69
C PRO A 105 1.37 6.21 -12.65
N LEU A 106 2.24 7.18 -12.39
CA LEU A 106 3.21 7.12 -11.31
C LEU A 106 2.50 7.26 -9.96
N ALA A 107 2.49 6.20 -9.17
CA ALA A 107 1.98 6.30 -7.80
C ALA A 107 2.98 7.04 -6.91
N PHE A 108 2.47 7.88 -6.00
CA PHE A 108 3.27 8.53 -4.97
C PHE A 108 2.52 8.59 -3.64
N ASP A 109 3.29 8.63 -2.55
CA ASP A 109 2.79 8.72 -1.18
C ASP A 109 3.87 9.37 -0.30
N ILE A 110 3.49 10.15 0.70
CA ILE A 110 4.41 10.73 1.68
C ILE A 110 4.17 10.14 3.07
N GLU A 111 5.24 10.01 3.84
CA GLU A 111 5.13 9.75 5.26
C GLU A 111 5.59 10.98 6.04
N THR A 112 4.89 11.27 7.13
CA THR A 112 5.18 12.44 7.96
C THR A 112 5.32 12.06 9.42
N ALA A 113 6.27 12.68 10.09
CA ALA A 113 6.43 12.59 11.55
C ALA A 113 6.96 13.92 12.10
N ASN A 114 6.51 14.29 13.31
CA ASN A 114 6.97 15.48 14.02
C ASN A 114 6.85 16.78 13.21
N GLY A 115 5.85 16.87 12.35
CA GLY A 115 5.62 18.07 11.53
C GLY A 115 6.52 18.18 10.28
N GLU A 116 7.24 17.13 9.90
CA GLU A 116 8.12 17.07 8.73
C GLU A 116 7.77 15.88 7.83
N ILE A 117 8.11 15.99 6.53
CA ILE A 117 8.04 14.87 5.60
C ILE A 117 9.29 14.00 5.82
N THR A 118 9.08 12.75 6.21
CA THR A 118 10.18 11.82 6.51
C THR A 118 10.66 11.05 5.30
N CYS A 119 9.76 10.70 4.39
CA CYS A 119 10.11 10.09 3.12
C CYS A 119 8.98 10.29 2.09
N ILE A 120 9.30 10.03 0.82
CA ILE A 120 8.35 9.98 -0.29
C ILE A 120 8.57 8.68 -1.04
N GLY A 121 7.49 7.92 -1.25
CA GLY A 121 7.46 6.73 -2.09
C GLY A 121 7.01 7.05 -3.51
N PHE A 122 7.62 6.38 -4.49
CA PHE A 122 7.23 6.39 -5.89
C PHE A 122 7.12 4.97 -6.43
N ALA A 123 6.02 4.63 -7.12
CA ALA A 123 5.87 3.35 -7.77
C ALA A 123 5.36 3.55 -9.22
N PRO A 124 6.22 3.30 -10.22
CA PRO A 124 5.87 3.43 -11.64
C PRO A 124 5.02 2.24 -12.13
N ASN A 125 5.00 1.14 -11.40
CA ASN A 125 4.22 -0.05 -11.69
C ASN A 125 4.04 -0.90 -10.40
N LYS A 126 3.27 -1.98 -10.49
CA LYS A 126 2.94 -2.86 -9.35
C LYS A 126 4.14 -3.61 -8.72
N ASN A 127 5.25 -3.70 -9.44
CA ASN A 127 6.40 -4.52 -9.05
C ASN A 127 7.64 -3.71 -8.65
N THR A 128 7.61 -2.40 -8.85
CA THR A 128 8.79 -1.54 -8.62
C THR A 128 8.40 -0.36 -7.74
N ALA A 129 9.18 -0.10 -6.72
CA ALA A 129 9.02 1.10 -5.90
C ALA A 129 10.38 1.67 -5.45
N LEU A 130 10.42 2.98 -5.35
CA LEU A 130 11.53 3.76 -4.82
C LEU A 130 11.05 4.57 -3.62
N VAL A 131 11.80 4.56 -2.54
CA VAL A 131 11.60 5.46 -1.39
C VAL A 131 12.73 6.47 -1.36
N VAL A 132 12.41 7.75 -1.37
CA VAL A 132 13.36 8.86 -1.14
C VAL A 132 13.26 9.23 0.33
N PRO A 133 14.17 8.78 1.20
CA PRO A 133 14.16 9.11 2.61
C PRO A 133 14.75 10.49 2.84
N PHE A 134 14.25 11.23 3.84
CA PHE A 134 14.78 12.51 4.29
C PHE A 134 15.18 12.47 5.76
N ILE A 135 14.40 11.76 6.59
CA ILE A 135 14.65 11.61 8.02
C ILE A 135 14.67 10.11 8.34
N LYS A 136 15.74 9.66 8.97
CA LYS A 136 15.91 8.29 9.43
C LYS A 136 15.05 7.99 10.65
N LYS A 137 14.92 6.71 11.00
CA LYS A 137 14.15 6.24 12.15
C LYS A 137 14.63 6.80 13.49
N ASP A 138 15.92 7.07 13.62
CA ASP A 138 16.57 7.70 14.80
C ASP A 138 16.37 9.22 14.86
N GLY A 139 15.76 9.83 13.83
CA GLY A 139 15.53 11.26 13.73
C GLY A 139 16.64 12.03 13.03
N GLU A 140 17.73 11.37 12.61
CA GLU A 140 18.79 12.01 11.86
C GLU A 140 18.40 12.20 10.39
N TYR A 141 19.02 13.21 9.74
CA TYR A 141 18.86 13.43 8.31
C TYR A 141 19.53 12.30 7.51
N TYR A 142 18.84 11.81 6.48
CA TYR A 142 19.38 10.77 5.61
C TYR A 142 20.51 11.30 4.71
N TRP A 143 20.27 12.47 4.11
CA TRP A 143 21.19 13.11 3.19
C TRP A 143 22.11 14.11 3.90
N LYS A 144 23.30 14.35 3.31
CA LYS A 144 24.07 15.57 3.61
C LYS A 144 23.31 16.76 3.04
N TYR A 145 23.46 17.94 3.64
CA TYR A 145 22.69 19.14 3.28
C TYR A 145 22.61 19.44 1.77
N GLN A 146 23.75 19.38 1.06
CA GLN A 146 23.78 19.65 -0.39
C GLN A 146 23.08 18.56 -1.21
N ASP A 147 23.13 17.32 -0.76
CA ASP A 147 22.51 16.19 -1.44
C ASP A 147 21.01 16.11 -1.15
N GLU A 148 20.57 16.52 0.04
CA GLU A 148 19.15 16.70 0.36
C GLU A 148 18.49 17.69 -0.57
N LEU A 149 19.14 18.84 -0.84
CA LEU A 149 18.63 19.82 -1.77
C LEU A 149 18.44 19.23 -3.19
N LYS A 150 19.41 18.43 -3.67
CA LYS A 150 19.31 17.74 -4.96
C LYS A 150 18.20 16.70 -4.97
N ALA A 151 18.02 15.95 -3.88
CA ALA A 151 16.92 14.99 -3.75
C ALA A 151 15.56 15.68 -3.80
N TRP A 152 15.39 16.82 -3.08
CA TRP A 152 14.17 17.63 -3.16
C TRP A 152 13.95 18.24 -4.55
N GLN A 153 15.00 18.68 -5.23
CA GLN A 153 14.92 19.17 -6.61
C GLN A 153 14.46 18.05 -7.58
N TRP A 154 14.95 16.83 -7.38
CA TRP A 154 14.51 15.67 -8.14
C TRP A 154 13.02 15.38 -7.90
N VAL A 155 12.58 15.30 -6.64
CA VAL A 155 11.16 15.12 -6.27
C VAL A 155 10.28 16.20 -6.90
N LYS A 156 10.70 17.47 -6.79
CA LYS A 156 10.00 18.61 -7.37
C LYS A 156 9.84 18.45 -8.88
N ARG A 157 10.92 18.12 -9.60
CA ARG A 157 10.90 17.94 -11.05
C ARG A 157 9.92 16.84 -11.48
N ILE A 158 9.88 15.71 -10.77
CA ILE A 158 8.97 14.61 -11.07
C ILE A 158 7.51 15.01 -10.81
N LEU A 159 7.22 15.58 -9.65
CA LEU A 159 5.85 15.93 -9.27
C LEU A 159 5.27 17.13 -10.03
N GLU A 160 6.11 18.08 -10.40
CA GLU A 160 5.71 19.27 -11.19
C GLU A 160 5.72 19.01 -12.71
N ASN A 161 6.15 17.83 -13.18
CA ASN A 161 6.08 17.49 -14.60
C ASN A 161 4.64 17.16 -15.00
N ALA A 162 4.00 18.03 -15.77
CA ALA A 162 2.62 17.86 -16.23
C ALA A 162 2.42 16.69 -17.22
N ASN A 163 3.49 16.20 -17.83
CA ASN A 163 3.44 15.06 -18.78
C ASN A 163 3.41 13.69 -18.06
N ILE A 164 3.64 13.66 -16.76
CA ILE A 164 3.56 12.44 -15.95
C ILE A 164 2.18 12.41 -15.32
N THR A 165 1.38 11.41 -15.64
CA THR A 165 0.13 11.10 -14.92
C THR A 165 0.48 10.55 -13.56
N LYS A 166 -0.15 11.05 -12.49
CA LYS A 166 0.10 10.62 -11.11
C LYS A 166 -1.14 9.96 -10.51
N VAL A 167 -0.91 9.09 -9.52
CA VAL A 167 -1.97 8.51 -8.70
C VAL A 167 -1.54 8.50 -7.25
N ALA A 168 -2.47 8.79 -6.35
CA ALA A 168 -2.26 8.67 -4.91
C ALA A 168 -3.56 8.25 -4.19
N GLN A 169 -3.47 7.99 -2.91
CA GLN A 169 -4.61 7.65 -2.06
C GLN A 169 -4.88 8.80 -1.09
N ASN A 170 -6.03 9.47 -1.21
CA ASN A 170 -6.33 10.67 -0.43
C ASN A 170 -5.28 11.79 -0.64
N GLN A 171 -4.96 12.01 -1.91
CA GLN A 171 -3.88 12.90 -2.35
C GLN A 171 -3.93 14.31 -1.78
N THR A 172 -5.10 14.77 -1.29
CA THR A 172 -5.24 16.10 -0.68
C THR A 172 -4.26 16.28 0.47
N TYR A 173 -4.03 15.24 1.27
CA TYR A 173 -3.06 15.25 2.35
C TYR A 173 -1.64 15.48 1.82
N ASP A 174 -1.20 14.63 0.90
CA ASP A 174 0.16 14.63 0.34
C ASP A 174 0.46 15.95 -0.39
N VAL A 175 -0.45 16.36 -1.27
CA VAL A 175 -0.31 17.60 -2.05
C VAL A 175 -0.25 18.83 -1.15
N SER A 176 -1.07 18.87 -0.08
CA SER A 176 -1.07 19.99 0.87
C SER A 176 0.27 20.09 1.62
N TRP A 177 0.80 18.96 2.10
CA TRP A 177 2.10 18.91 2.77
C TRP A 177 3.25 19.31 1.85
N LEU A 178 3.29 18.77 0.63
CA LEU A 178 4.31 19.10 -0.38
C LEU A 178 4.28 20.58 -0.74
N SER A 179 3.08 21.14 -0.93
CA SER A 179 2.91 22.56 -1.25
C SER A 179 3.31 23.45 -0.08
N PHE A 180 2.81 23.16 1.12
CA PHE A 180 3.03 24.01 2.30
C PHE A 180 4.46 23.95 2.82
N LYS A 181 5.06 22.75 2.91
CA LYS A 181 6.38 22.55 3.51
C LYS A 181 7.54 22.72 2.54
N LYS A 182 7.37 22.37 1.27
CA LYS A 182 8.45 22.30 0.30
C LYS A 182 8.22 23.17 -0.95
N ASN A 183 7.10 23.89 -1.01
CA ASN A 183 6.70 24.68 -2.18
C ASN A 183 6.77 23.86 -3.48
N ILE A 184 6.26 22.61 -3.42
CA ILE A 184 6.14 21.70 -4.55
C ILE A 184 4.66 21.64 -4.96
N LYS A 185 4.37 21.97 -6.23
CA LYS A 185 3.03 21.90 -6.79
C LYS A 185 2.91 20.65 -7.66
N VAL A 186 2.11 19.70 -7.22
CA VAL A 186 1.80 18.53 -8.07
C VAL A 186 0.95 19.00 -9.24
N THR A 187 1.41 18.76 -10.47
CA THR A 187 0.77 19.24 -11.71
C THR A 187 0.49 18.10 -12.68
N GLY A 188 -0.31 18.36 -13.70
CA GLY A 188 -0.75 17.37 -14.68
C GLY A 188 -1.99 16.61 -14.22
N VAL A 189 -2.29 15.50 -14.92
CA VAL A 189 -3.41 14.62 -14.56
C VAL A 189 -3.07 13.86 -13.29
N THR A 190 -3.96 13.96 -12.29
CA THR A 190 -3.81 13.24 -11.03
C THR A 190 -5.08 12.43 -10.75
N HIS A 191 -4.90 11.20 -10.31
CA HIS A 191 -5.96 10.30 -9.90
C HIS A 191 -5.90 10.05 -8.39
N ASP A 192 -7.07 9.97 -7.75
CA ASP A 192 -7.18 9.63 -6.34
C ASP A 192 -7.98 8.33 -6.20
N THR A 193 -7.34 7.28 -5.70
CA THR A 193 -7.97 5.97 -5.56
C THR A 193 -9.09 5.97 -4.54
N MET A 194 -9.03 6.83 -3.52
CA MET A 194 -10.11 7.00 -2.54
C MET A 194 -11.35 7.63 -3.18
N HIS A 195 -11.17 8.69 -3.98
CA HIS A 195 -12.27 9.36 -4.67
C HIS A 195 -12.86 8.48 -5.78
N ALA A 196 -12.03 7.78 -6.54
CA ALA A 196 -12.49 6.82 -7.56
C ALA A 196 -13.36 5.72 -6.94
N HIS A 197 -12.93 5.13 -5.82
CA HIS A 197 -13.72 4.14 -5.10
C HIS A 197 -15.00 4.74 -4.52
N HIS A 198 -14.95 5.96 -3.97
CA HIS A 198 -16.15 6.63 -3.47
C HIS A 198 -17.20 6.85 -4.56
N ALA A 199 -16.78 7.23 -5.76
CA ALA A 199 -17.69 7.39 -6.89
C ALA A 199 -18.31 6.05 -7.34
N TYR A 200 -17.56 4.95 -7.23
CA TYR A 200 -18.01 3.62 -7.62
C TYR A 200 -18.88 2.94 -6.56
N GLN A 201 -18.46 3.02 -5.29
CA GLN A 201 -19.14 2.38 -4.16
C GLN A 201 -19.11 3.29 -2.92
N PRO A 202 -19.99 4.31 -2.85
CA PRO A 202 -19.97 5.34 -1.82
C PRO A 202 -20.20 4.80 -0.41
N GLU A 203 -20.94 3.70 -0.27
CA GLU A 203 -21.29 3.07 1.01
C GLU A 203 -20.09 2.34 1.67
N MET A 204 -19.08 1.95 0.86
CA MET A 204 -17.98 1.14 1.38
C MET A 204 -16.87 1.96 2.04
N GLN A 205 -16.06 1.28 2.85
CA GLN A 205 -14.85 1.85 3.43
C GLN A 205 -13.85 2.23 2.33
N LYS A 206 -13.15 3.35 2.55
CA LYS A 206 -12.27 3.98 1.54
C LYS A 206 -10.79 3.92 1.92
N GLY A 207 -10.45 3.30 3.03
CA GLY A 207 -9.05 3.19 3.47
C GLY A 207 -8.21 2.30 2.55
N LEU A 208 -6.95 2.68 2.27
CA LEU A 208 -6.06 1.95 1.35
C LEU A 208 -5.94 0.45 1.67
N GLY A 209 -5.86 0.09 2.96
CA GLY A 209 -5.81 -1.32 3.36
C GLY A 209 -7.07 -2.10 2.98
N PHE A 210 -8.25 -1.47 3.07
CA PHE A 210 -9.51 -2.05 2.62
C PHE A 210 -9.54 -2.18 1.09
N LEU A 211 -9.17 -1.14 0.37
CA LEU A 211 -9.12 -1.15 -1.10
C LEU A 211 -8.12 -2.20 -1.61
N GLY A 212 -6.94 -2.27 -1.02
CA GLY A 212 -5.94 -3.30 -1.35
C GLY A 212 -6.51 -4.71 -1.16
N SER A 213 -7.20 -4.97 -0.04
CA SER A 213 -7.82 -6.28 0.19
C SER A 213 -8.98 -6.60 -0.77
N LEU A 214 -9.65 -5.59 -1.30
CA LEU A 214 -10.77 -5.76 -2.24
C LEU A 214 -10.29 -5.96 -3.68
N TYR A 215 -9.35 -5.14 -4.14
CA TYR A 215 -8.94 -5.06 -5.53
C TYR A 215 -7.62 -5.75 -5.88
N THR A 216 -6.86 -6.19 -4.90
CA THR A 216 -5.57 -6.87 -5.11
C THR A 216 -5.50 -8.18 -4.33
N ASN A 217 -4.52 -9.03 -4.66
CA ASN A 217 -4.23 -10.26 -3.91
C ASN A 217 -3.22 -10.05 -2.77
N GLU A 218 -3.03 -8.78 -2.37
CA GLU A 218 -2.10 -8.45 -1.31
C GLU A 218 -2.58 -8.92 0.06
N SER A 219 -1.64 -9.36 0.86
CA SER A 219 -1.90 -9.63 2.28
C SER A 219 -2.07 -8.32 3.06
N ALA A 220 -2.69 -8.39 4.25
CA ALA A 220 -2.91 -7.24 5.13
C ALA A 220 -1.59 -6.64 5.66
N TRP A 221 -0.90 -5.87 4.85
CA TRP A 221 0.42 -5.29 5.12
C TRP A 221 0.43 -4.14 6.16
N LYS A 222 -0.68 -3.41 6.32
CA LYS A 222 -0.75 -2.30 7.31
C LYS A 222 -0.59 -2.76 8.78
N THR A 223 -0.74 -4.04 9.06
CA THR A 223 -0.47 -4.57 10.40
C THR A 223 1.01 -4.67 10.71
N LEU A 224 1.86 -4.89 9.72
CA LEU A 224 3.32 -4.98 9.90
C LEU A 224 3.91 -3.64 10.37
N ALA A 225 3.38 -2.52 9.89
CA ALA A 225 3.81 -1.20 10.31
C ALA A 225 3.46 -0.87 11.78
N LYS A 226 2.36 -1.43 12.30
CA LYS A 226 1.94 -1.21 13.70
C LYS A 226 2.79 -1.99 14.71
N PHE A 227 3.30 -3.17 14.36
CA PHE A 227 4.19 -3.95 15.23
C PHE A 227 5.55 -3.27 15.45
N SER A 228 6.01 -2.44 14.54
CA SER A 228 7.26 -1.69 14.71
C SER A 228 7.14 -0.50 15.69
N HIS A 229 5.93 -0.08 16.04
CA HIS A 229 5.69 1.03 16.96
C HIS A 229 5.27 0.59 18.37
N SER A 230 4.87 -0.67 18.59
CA SER A 230 4.38 -1.16 19.89
C SER A 230 5.47 -1.66 20.84
N THR A 231 6.74 -1.71 20.43
CA THR A 231 7.86 -2.16 21.26
C THR A 231 8.49 -1.06 22.14
N LYS A 232 7.81 0.08 22.35
CA LYS A 232 8.28 1.18 23.23
C LYS A 232 7.31 1.57 24.34
N ALA A 233 6.42 0.69 24.77
CA ALA A 233 5.45 1.00 25.83
C ALA A 233 5.49 0.07 27.05
N ASP A 234 6.51 -0.79 27.18
CA ASP A 234 6.71 -1.63 28.38
C ASP A 234 8.21 -1.67 28.76
N GLU A 235 8.73 -0.51 29.23
CA GLU A 235 9.86 -0.41 30.16
C GLU A 235 9.59 0.69 31.17
#